data_f825b193cb39ec70046bdf3bbe2cccee
#
_entry.id   f825b193cb39ec70046bdf3bbe2cccee
#
_cell.length_a   1.000
_cell.length_b   1.000
_cell.length_c   1.000
_cell.angle_alpha   90.00
_cell.angle_beta   90.00
_cell.angle_gamma   90.00
#
_symmetry.space_group_name_H-M   'P 1'
#
loop_
_entity.id
_entity.type
_entity.pdbx_description
1 polymer ?
#
loop_
_entity_poly.entity_id
_entity_poly.type
_entity_poly.pdbx_seq_one_letter_code
_entity_poly.pdbx_strand_id
1 'polypeptide(L)'
;MQISIVIPLLNEEESLAELYQWLTKVLTINRFSYEIIFVDDGSTDGSWRVIMQLAEKDAQVRGIRFLRNYGKSQALHAGFKAAEGEVVITMDADLQDSPDEIPALYEMITKDNYDLVSGWKKKRYDSVLAKNLPSKLFNWTARKTSGLTLHDFNCGLKAYKKEVIKNVEVSGEMHRYIPVLAKNAGFNRITEKVVQHQARKYGVTKFGMSRFINGFLDLITISFLSHFGKRPMHFFGALGVLMFFIGFLFSAYLGIDKLFINPNGRLIADRPQFYLALTTMLIGTQFFIAGFLGEIILKTKNNEERYKISELVNGKNSK
;
A
#
# COMPACT_ATOMS: atom_id res chain seq x y z
N MET A 1 15.24 17.68 -13.78
CA MET A 1 15.80 16.79 -12.75
C MET A 1 15.55 15.36 -13.17
N GLN A 2 16.60 14.50 -13.15
CA GLN A 2 16.48 13.12 -13.62
C GLN A 2 15.91 12.20 -12.52
N ILE A 3 16.42 12.32 -11.29
CA ILE A 3 16.09 11.37 -10.22
C ILE A 3 15.63 12.09 -8.96
N SER A 4 14.54 11.62 -8.36
CA SER A 4 14.16 11.93 -6.98
C SER A 4 14.30 10.66 -6.12
N ILE A 5 15.08 10.72 -5.05
CA ILE A 5 15.20 9.65 -4.07
C ILE A 5 14.28 9.98 -2.88
N VAL A 6 13.29 9.16 -2.63
CA VAL A 6 12.33 9.32 -1.51
C VAL A 6 12.65 8.32 -0.41
N ILE A 7 12.97 8.83 0.78
CA ILE A 7 13.42 8.04 1.93
C ILE A 7 12.50 8.30 3.12
N PRO A 8 11.47 7.45 3.34
CA PRO A 8 10.68 7.50 4.57
C PRO A 8 11.50 6.96 5.72
N LEU A 9 11.44 7.63 6.88
CA LEU A 9 12.21 7.22 8.07
C LEU A 9 11.44 7.48 9.37
N LEU A 10 11.83 6.73 10.41
CA LEU A 10 11.37 6.89 11.78
C LEU A 10 12.45 6.40 12.74
N ASN A 11 13.09 7.32 13.48
CA ASN A 11 14.16 7.03 14.43
C ASN A 11 15.33 6.27 13.77
N GLU A 12 16.01 6.94 12.85
CA GLU A 12 17.13 6.42 12.05
C GLU A 12 18.35 7.37 12.09
N GLU A 13 18.55 8.13 13.21
CA GLU A 13 19.61 9.12 13.38
C GLU A 13 20.99 8.60 12.99
N GLU A 14 21.31 7.34 13.38
CA GLU A 14 22.63 6.75 13.18
C GLU A 14 22.97 6.41 11.73
N SER A 15 21.97 6.12 10.91
CA SER A 15 22.15 5.65 9.52
C SER A 15 22.16 6.78 8.48
N LEU A 16 21.50 7.92 8.76
CA LEU A 16 21.23 8.96 7.77
C LEU A 16 22.49 9.56 7.16
N ALA A 17 23.51 9.85 7.95
CA ALA A 17 24.74 10.47 7.46
C ALA A 17 25.51 9.54 6.51
N GLU A 18 25.59 8.24 6.84
CA GLU A 18 26.24 7.22 6.01
C GLU A 18 25.44 6.99 4.71
N LEU A 19 24.12 6.90 4.81
CA LEU A 19 23.26 6.74 3.65
C LEU A 19 23.38 7.92 2.69
N TYR A 20 23.36 9.14 3.19
CA TYR A 20 23.55 10.35 2.38
C TYR A 20 24.89 10.32 1.64
N GLN A 21 26.01 10.01 2.34
CA GLN A 21 27.32 9.91 1.71
C GLN A 21 27.37 8.85 0.60
N TRP A 22 26.75 7.70 0.82
CA TRP A 22 26.70 6.64 -0.19
C TRP A 22 25.84 7.05 -1.39
N LEU A 23 24.66 7.61 -1.16
CA LEU A 23 23.78 8.13 -2.23
C LEU A 23 24.47 9.19 -3.08
N THR A 24 25.03 10.21 -2.44
CA THR A 24 25.70 11.32 -3.16
C THR A 24 26.89 10.84 -3.98
N LYS A 25 27.66 9.89 -3.43
CA LYS A 25 28.77 9.26 -4.16
C LYS A 25 28.26 8.58 -5.45
N VAL A 26 27.23 7.72 -5.35
CA VAL A 26 26.68 7.00 -6.50
C VAL A 26 26.08 7.96 -7.52
N LEU A 27 25.29 8.93 -7.07
CA LEU A 27 24.61 9.87 -7.96
C LEU A 27 25.59 10.79 -8.70
N THR A 28 26.64 11.26 -8.00
CA THR A 28 27.67 12.14 -8.57
C THR A 28 28.58 11.39 -9.56
N ILE A 29 29.03 10.18 -9.24
CA ILE A 29 29.85 9.35 -10.13
C ILE A 29 29.12 9.12 -11.47
N ASN A 30 27.81 8.87 -11.42
CA ASN A 30 26.99 8.64 -12.59
C ASN A 30 26.46 9.94 -13.23
N ARG A 31 26.84 11.12 -12.72
CA ARG A 31 26.47 12.45 -13.24
C ARG A 31 24.96 12.66 -13.35
N PHE A 32 24.18 12.11 -12.42
CA PHE A 32 22.75 12.36 -12.39
C PHE A 32 22.44 13.75 -11.80
N SER A 33 21.44 14.43 -12.37
CA SER A 33 20.77 15.54 -11.71
C SER A 33 19.70 14.97 -10.78
N TYR A 34 19.81 15.24 -9.46
CA TYR A 34 19.03 14.55 -8.45
C TYR A 34 18.51 15.46 -7.33
N GLU A 35 17.55 14.95 -6.58
CA GLU A 35 17.17 15.40 -5.25
C GLU A 35 17.03 14.22 -4.32
N ILE A 36 17.27 14.44 -3.03
CA ILE A 36 17.06 13.47 -1.95
C ILE A 36 16.00 14.05 -1.02
N ILE A 37 14.88 13.37 -0.88
CA ILE A 37 13.74 13.79 -0.06
C ILE A 37 13.63 12.85 1.13
N PHE A 38 14.08 13.32 2.29
CA PHE A 38 13.87 12.63 3.56
C PHE A 38 12.49 12.98 4.10
N VAL A 39 11.71 11.94 4.43
CA VAL A 39 10.38 12.13 5.04
C VAL A 39 10.40 11.52 6.43
N ASP A 40 10.51 12.37 7.44
CA ASP A 40 10.53 12.02 8.86
C ASP A 40 9.10 11.82 9.37
N ASP A 41 8.74 10.58 9.64
CA ASP A 41 7.42 10.18 10.13
C ASP A 41 7.27 10.40 11.66
N GLY A 42 7.68 11.59 12.12
CA GLY A 42 7.54 12.00 13.51
C GLY A 42 8.54 11.34 14.44
N SER A 43 9.82 11.29 14.06
CA SER A 43 10.91 10.77 14.89
C SER A 43 11.04 11.52 16.22
N THR A 44 11.43 10.78 17.25
CA THR A 44 11.66 11.26 18.62
C THR A 44 13.14 11.34 18.97
N ASP A 45 14.02 10.85 18.09
CA ASP A 45 15.49 10.94 18.20
C ASP A 45 16.03 12.17 17.46
N GLY A 46 17.34 12.21 17.21
CA GLY A 46 18.00 13.29 16.47
C GLY A 46 17.87 13.23 14.94
N SER A 47 17.06 12.34 14.37
CA SER A 47 16.91 12.17 12.91
C SER A 47 16.63 13.48 12.19
N TRP A 48 15.68 14.28 12.68
CA TRP A 48 15.35 15.57 12.06
C TRP A 48 16.51 16.56 12.09
N ARG A 49 17.26 16.61 13.19
CA ARG A 49 18.45 17.46 13.31
C ARG A 49 19.49 17.09 12.26
N VAL A 50 19.72 15.80 12.03
CA VAL A 50 20.65 15.34 10.97
C VAL A 50 20.17 15.76 9.60
N ILE A 51 18.87 15.62 9.30
CA ILE A 51 18.29 16.06 8.01
C ILE A 51 18.51 17.56 7.79
N MET A 52 18.25 18.40 8.80
CA MET A 52 18.49 19.84 8.70
C MET A 52 19.96 20.17 8.40
N GLN A 53 20.89 19.52 9.09
CA GLN A 53 22.33 19.71 8.87
C GLN A 53 22.78 19.28 7.45
N LEU A 54 22.17 18.22 6.90
CA LEU A 54 22.43 17.78 5.53
C LEU A 54 21.88 18.77 4.52
N ALA A 55 20.68 19.29 4.73
CA ALA A 55 20.03 20.25 3.87
C ALA A 55 20.71 21.65 3.87
N GLU A 56 21.34 22.04 4.98
CA GLU A 56 22.18 23.24 5.04
C GLU A 56 23.45 23.12 4.18
N LYS A 57 23.98 21.91 4.06
CA LYS A 57 25.22 21.64 3.30
C LYS A 57 24.99 21.36 1.84
N ASP A 58 23.81 20.83 1.49
CA ASP A 58 23.48 20.39 0.13
C ASP A 58 22.06 20.82 -0.24
N ALA A 59 21.93 21.73 -1.19
CA ALA A 59 20.65 22.22 -1.71
C ALA A 59 19.81 21.11 -2.42
N GLN A 60 20.41 19.98 -2.76
CA GLN A 60 19.71 18.81 -3.33
C GLN A 60 18.97 18.00 -2.26
N VAL A 61 19.26 18.23 -0.97
CA VAL A 61 18.59 17.57 0.15
C VAL A 61 17.36 18.38 0.57
N ARG A 62 16.24 17.70 0.65
CA ARG A 62 14.96 18.26 1.11
C ARG A 62 14.44 17.41 2.30
N GLY A 63 13.81 18.04 3.27
CA GLY A 63 13.23 17.40 4.43
C GLY A 63 11.74 17.73 4.58
N ILE A 64 10.96 16.72 4.90
CA ILE A 64 9.55 16.84 5.30
C ILE A 64 9.41 16.17 6.65
N ARG A 65 8.92 16.89 7.66
CA ARG A 65 8.68 16.34 9.00
C ARG A 65 7.19 16.31 9.33
N PHE A 66 6.73 15.17 9.76
CA PHE A 66 5.36 15.04 10.25
C PHE A 66 5.25 15.42 11.73
N LEU A 67 4.08 15.90 12.12
CA LEU A 67 3.78 16.25 13.51
C LEU A 67 3.85 15.06 14.45
N ARG A 68 3.52 13.86 13.96
CA ARG A 68 3.58 12.57 14.68
C ARG A 68 3.73 11.44 13.68
N ASN A 69 3.89 10.22 14.17
CA ASN A 69 3.87 9.04 13.31
C ASN A 69 2.48 8.83 12.66
N TYR A 70 2.44 8.85 11.33
CA TYR A 70 1.28 8.55 10.50
C TYR A 70 1.46 7.28 9.67
N GLY A 71 2.65 6.68 9.68
CA GLY A 71 3.00 5.44 8.99
C GLY A 71 3.71 5.64 7.65
N LYS A 72 4.46 4.61 7.25
CA LYS A 72 5.32 4.61 6.06
C LYS A 72 4.58 4.97 4.76
N SER A 73 3.32 4.57 4.64
CA SER A 73 2.52 4.86 3.44
C SER A 73 2.29 6.36 3.27
N GLN A 74 1.99 7.08 4.35
CA GLN A 74 1.80 8.52 4.35
C GLN A 74 3.11 9.25 4.06
N ALA A 75 4.21 8.76 4.64
CA ALA A 75 5.54 9.31 4.36
C ALA A 75 5.91 9.16 2.88
N LEU A 76 5.67 7.99 2.28
CA LEU A 76 5.86 7.80 0.84
C LEU A 76 4.95 8.70 0.01
N HIS A 77 3.67 8.84 0.39
CA HIS A 77 2.75 9.72 -0.32
C HIS A 77 3.19 11.19 -0.31
N ALA A 78 3.66 11.69 0.84
CA ALA A 78 4.21 13.04 0.95
C ALA A 78 5.47 13.21 0.06
N GLY A 79 6.39 12.25 0.10
CA GLY A 79 7.56 12.22 -0.75
C GLY A 79 7.22 12.19 -2.24
N PHE A 80 6.23 11.40 -2.65
CA PHE A 80 5.74 11.32 -4.03
C PHE A 80 5.12 12.64 -4.52
N LYS A 81 4.39 13.32 -3.64
CA LYS A 81 3.88 14.67 -3.96
C LYS A 81 5.01 15.66 -4.18
N ALA A 82 6.05 15.62 -3.35
CA ALA A 82 7.19 16.55 -3.40
C ALA A 82 8.19 16.24 -4.52
N ALA A 83 8.24 15.00 -5.03
CA ALA A 83 9.20 14.56 -6.04
C ALA A 83 9.01 15.25 -7.38
N GLU A 84 10.10 15.80 -7.93
CA GLU A 84 10.13 16.53 -9.21
C GLU A 84 10.87 15.76 -10.31
N GLY A 85 11.66 14.73 -9.97
CA GLY A 85 12.44 13.92 -10.91
C GLY A 85 11.59 13.14 -11.91
N GLU A 86 12.15 12.86 -13.08
CA GLU A 86 11.56 12.01 -14.11
C GLU A 86 11.39 10.55 -13.64
N VAL A 87 12.41 10.06 -12.94
CA VAL A 87 12.40 8.77 -12.26
C VAL A 87 12.40 9.00 -10.76
N VAL A 88 11.48 8.36 -10.06
CA VAL A 88 11.42 8.41 -8.59
C VAL A 88 11.82 7.06 -8.03
N ILE A 89 12.75 7.06 -7.09
CA ILE A 89 13.27 5.85 -6.45
C ILE A 89 12.97 5.94 -4.95
N THR A 90 12.32 4.91 -4.41
CA THR A 90 12.14 4.76 -2.97
C THR A 90 13.18 3.84 -2.40
N MET A 91 13.66 4.10 -1.18
CA MET A 91 14.49 3.17 -0.43
C MET A 91 14.33 3.39 1.08
N ASP A 92 14.69 2.38 1.86
CA ASP A 92 14.64 2.46 3.32
C ASP A 92 15.91 3.12 3.88
N ALA A 93 15.79 3.79 5.04
CA ALA A 93 16.90 4.54 5.64
C ALA A 93 17.92 3.65 6.39
N ASP A 94 17.66 2.35 6.56
CA ASP A 94 18.36 1.43 7.44
C ASP A 94 19.63 0.79 6.84
N LEU A 95 20.13 1.30 5.71
CA LEU A 95 21.33 0.82 4.98
C LEU A 95 21.22 -0.64 4.49
N GLN A 96 20.06 -1.25 4.50
CA GLN A 96 19.88 -2.62 3.98
C GLN A 96 19.77 -2.67 2.44
N ASP A 97 19.27 -1.61 1.82
CA ASP A 97 19.18 -1.46 0.37
C ASP A 97 20.43 -0.76 -0.15
N SER A 98 21.02 -1.27 -1.25
CA SER A 98 22.23 -0.69 -1.84
C SER A 98 21.91 0.44 -2.80
N PRO A 99 22.40 1.68 -2.57
CA PRO A 99 22.35 2.77 -3.57
C PRO A 99 23.03 2.45 -4.90
N ASP A 100 23.96 1.49 -4.94
CA ASP A 100 24.64 1.09 -6.18
C ASP A 100 23.69 0.47 -7.23
N GLU A 101 22.47 0.10 -6.82
CA GLU A 101 21.42 -0.38 -7.72
C GLU A 101 20.71 0.73 -8.51
N ILE A 102 20.86 1.99 -8.08
CA ILE A 102 20.16 3.16 -8.66
C ILE A 102 20.40 3.31 -10.16
N PRO A 103 21.65 3.24 -10.68
CA PRO A 103 21.88 3.42 -12.11
C PRO A 103 21.14 2.39 -12.97
N ALA A 104 21.17 1.13 -12.58
CA ALA A 104 20.50 0.05 -13.31
C ALA A 104 18.97 0.19 -13.24
N LEU A 105 18.41 0.59 -12.09
CA LEU A 105 16.98 0.87 -11.94
C LEU A 105 16.55 2.06 -12.81
N TYR A 106 17.37 3.11 -12.87
CA TYR A 106 17.12 4.27 -13.75
C TYR A 106 17.09 3.87 -15.23
N GLU A 107 18.04 3.05 -15.67
CA GLU A 107 18.08 2.56 -17.07
C GLU A 107 16.85 1.72 -17.41
N MET A 108 16.40 0.84 -16.52
CA MET A 108 15.20 0.03 -16.73
C MET A 108 13.95 0.90 -16.92
N ILE A 109 13.84 2.01 -16.19
CA ILE A 109 12.72 2.96 -16.36
C ILE A 109 12.84 3.74 -17.66
N THR A 110 14.03 4.27 -17.98
CA THR A 110 14.21 5.23 -19.09
C THR A 110 14.47 4.55 -20.42
N LYS A 111 15.36 3.53 -20.46
CA LYS A 111 15.74 2.84 -21.70
C LYS A 111 14.79 1.68 -22.01
N ASP A 112 14.52 0.82 -21.01
CA ASP A 112 13.64 -0.34 -21.19
C ASP A 112 12.17 0.04 -21.09
N ASN A 113 11.87 1.29 -20.73
CA ASN A 113 10.54 1.90 -20.66
C ASN A 113 9.57 1.18 -19.70
N TYR A 114 10.06 0.57 -18.60
CA TYR A 114 9.20 0.05 -17.54
C TYR A 114 8.52 1.20 -16.78
N ASP A 115 7.28 0.98 -16.32
CA ASP A 115 6.54 1.94 -15.52
C ASP A 115 6.95 1.87 -14.05
N LEU A 116 7.24 0.65 -13.58
CA LEU A 116 7.68 0.37 -12.23
C LEU A 116 8.64 -0.83 -12.22
N VAL A 117 9.75 -0.68 -11.50
CA VAL A 117 10.70 -1.78 -11.22
C VAL A 117 10.78 -1.98 -9.70
N SER A 118 10.44 -3.17 -9.21
CA SER A 118 10.57 -3.55 -7.81
C SER A 118 11.88 -4.26 -7.55
N GLY A 119 12.58 -3.95 -6.46
CA GLY A 119 13.70 -4.76 -6.01
C GLY A 119 13.23 -6.15 -5.56
N TRP A 120 14.04 -7.18 -5.84
CA TRP A 120 13.87 -8.53 -5.33
C TRP A 120 15.08 -8.95 -4.49
N LYS A 121 14.89 -9.05 -3.16
CA LYS A 121 15.90 -9.51 -2.21
C LYS A 121 15.99 -11.04 -2.23
N LYS A 122 16.71 -11.60 -3.22
CA LYS A 122 16.83 -13.06 -3.40
C LYS A 122 17.54 -13.74 -2.23
N LYS A 123 18.58 -13.10 -1.68
CA LYS A 123 19.27 -13.53 -0.45
C LYS A 123 18.90 -12.53 0.66
N ARG A 124 18.25 -13.00 1.72
CA ARG A 124 17.93 -12.21 2.91
C ARG A 124 18.80 -12.66 4.07
N TYR A 125 19.43 -11.73 4.73
CA TYR A 125 20.27 -11.99 5.92
C TYR A 125 19.46 -11.98 7.23
N ASP A 126 18.13 -11.89 7.14
CA ASP A 126 17.22 -11.95 8.30
C ASP A 126 16.96 -13.38 8.78
N SER A 127 16.63 -13.56 10.08
CA SER A 127 16.36 -14.87 10.70
C SER A 127 15.25 -15.67 9.98
N VAL A 128 15.60 -16.92 9.59
CA VAL A 128 14.91 -17.72 8.58
C VAL A 128 13.52 -18.24 9.00
N LEU A 129 13.27 -18.52 10.27
CA LEU A 129 12.10 -19.29 10.69
C LEU A 129 10.82 -18.48 10.98
N ALA A 130 10.94 -17.28 11.54
CA ALA A 130 9.76 -16.50 11.95
C ALA A 130 9.18 -15.59 10.85
N LYS A 131 9.96 -15.27 9.78
CA LYS A 131 9.58 -14.27 8.77
C LYS A 131 9.26 -14.86 7.39
N ASN A 132 9.75 -16.06 7.04
CA ASN A 132 9.68 -16.56 5.66
C ASN A 132 8.33 -17.16 5.27
N LEU A 133 7.65 -17.88 6.17
CA LEU A 133 6.38 -18.54 5.85
C LEU A 133 5.24 -17.53 5.62
N PRO A 134 5.05 -16.54 6.50
CA PRO A 134 4.06 -15.48 6.30
C PRO A 134 4.32 -14.64 5.05
N SER A 135 5.59 -14.31 4.78
CA SER A 135 5.98 -13.53 3.61
C SER A 135 5.75 -14.30 2.29
N LYS A 136 5.99 -15.63 2.27
CA LYS A 136 5.72 -16.47 1.10
C LYS A 136 4.23 -16.57 0.79
N LEU A 137 3.40 -16.80 1.82
CA LEU A 137 1.93 -16.85 1.67
C LEU A 137 1.39 -15.51 1.19
N PHE A 138 1.87 -14.41 1.77
CA PHE A 138 1.55 -13.06 1.36
C PHE A 138 1.88 -12.81 -0.11
N ASN A 139 3.13 -13.07 -0.53
CA ASN A 139 3.55 -12.84 -1.91
C ASN A 139 2.80 -13.76 -2.90
N TRP A 140 2.47 -15.00 -2.50
CA TRP A 140 1.66 -15.91 -3.32
C TRP A 140 0.24 -15.38 -3.53
N THR A 141 -0.42 -14.92 -2.46
CA THR A 141 -1.77 -14.36 -2.54
C THR A 141 -1.78 -13.06 -3.34
N ALA A 142 -0.80 -12.17 -3.10
CA ALA A 142 -0.66 -10.92 -3.84
C ALA A 142 -0.48 -11.18 -5.34
N ARG A 143 0.34 -12.17 -5.74
CA ARG A 143 0.49 -12.60 -7.14
C ARG A 143 -0.81 -13.09 -7.74
N LYS A 144 -1.49 -14.02 -7.05
CA LYS A 144 -2.74 -14.62 -7.54
C LYS A 144 -3.85 -13.57 -7.73
N THR A 145 -3.91 -12.61 -6.81
CA THR A 145 -4.95 -11.57 -6.82
C THR A 145 -4.65 -10.45 -7.82
N SER A 146 -3.39 -10.03 -7.94
CA SER A 146 -3.00 -8.92 -8.80
C SER A 146 -2.65 -9.34 -10.23
N GLY A 147 -2.34 -10.65 -10.44
CA GLY A 147 -1.79 -11.13 -11.71
C GLY A 147 -0.42 -10.53 -12.05
N LEU A 148 0.34 -10.07 -11.04
CA LEU A 148 1.73 -9.63 -11.18
C LEU A 148 2.66 -10.80 -10.83
N THR A 149 3.76 -10.95 -11.58
CA THR A 149 4.74 -12.04 -11.39
C THR A 149 5.89 -11.67 -10.46
N LEU A 150 5.69 -10.70 -9.55
CA LEU A 150 6.73 -10.25 -8.62
C LEU A 150 6.99 -11.27 -7.51
N HIS A 151 8.27 -11.51 -7.18
CA HIS A 151 8.67 -12.39 -6.08
C HIS A 151 8.69 -11.66 -4.73
N ASP A 152 8.92 -10.33 -4.72
CA ASP A 152 9.01 -9.55 -3.49
C ASP A 152 8.24 -8.22 -3.58
N PHE A 153 7.04 -8.20 -3.02
CA PHE A 153 6.24 -6.98 -2.90
C PHE A 153 6.73 -6.06 -1.76
N ASN A 154 7.46 -6.62 -0.78
CA ASN A 154 7.86 -5.91 0.43
C ASN A 154 9.19 -5.14 0.32
N CYS A 155 9.92 -5.27 -0.78
CA CYS A 155 11.17 -4.54 -0.96
C CYS A 155 10.93 -3.02 -0.91
N GLY A 156 11.70 -2.29 -0.11
CA GLY A 156 11.66 -0.82 -0.04
C GLY A 156 12.21 -0.15 -1.28
N LEU A 157 13.23 -0.76 -1.89
CA LEU A 157 13.88 -0.27 -3.09
C LEU A 157 13.02 -0.51 -4.33
N LYS A 158 12.45 0.54 -4.87
CA LYS A 158 11.64 0.52 -6.09
C LYS A 158 11.90 1.77 -6.92
N ALA A 159 11.83 1.63 -8.23
CA ALA A 159 11.89 2.76 -9.17
C ALA A 159 10.57 2.92 -9.93
N TYR A 160 10.18 4.14 -10.18
CA TYR A 160 8.91 4.51 -10.80
C TYR A 160 9.10 5.60 -11.84
N LYS A 161 8.32 5.57 -12.92
CA LYS A 161 8.10 6.79 -13.70
C LYS A 161 7.33 7.82 -12.86
N LYS A 162 7.59 9.09 -13.10
CA LYS A 162 6.89 10.21 -12.43
C LYS A 162 5.37 10.08 -12.54
N GLU A 163 4.86 9.69 -13.70
CA GLU A 163 3.43 9.51 -13.95
C GLU A 163 2.80 8.48 -13.02
N VAL A 164 3.52 7.40 -12.71
CA VAL A 164 3.02 6.35 -11.81
C VAL A 164 2.75 6.94 -10.43
N ILE A 165 3.74 7.62 -9.85
CA ILE A 165 3.61 8.15 -8.48
C ILE A 165 2.59 9.29 -8.36
N LYS A 166 2.34 10.02 -9.45
CA LYS A 166 1.34 11.10 -9.49
C LYS A 166 -0.10 10.57 -9.62
N ASN A 167 -0.26 9.33 -10.09
CA ASN A 167 -1.57 8.69 -10.27
C ASN A 167 -1.88 7.59 -9.24
N VAL A 168 -0.94 7.29 -8.32
CA VAL A 168 -1.11 6.26 -7.29
C VAL A 168 -1.24 6.92 -5.91
N GLU A 169 -2.39 6.76 -5.29
CA GLU A 169 -2.61 7.15 -3.90
C GLU A 169 -2.18 6.03 -2.96
N VAL A 170 -1.20 6.31 -2.10
CA VAL A 170 -0.72 5.37 -1.09
C VAL A 170 -1.28 5.77 0.27
N SER A 171 -2.11 4.91 0.87
CA SER A 171 -2.76 5.18 2.16
C SER A 171 -2.81 3.94 3.05
N GLY A 172 -2.98 4.09 4.36
CA GLY A 172 -2.99 2.98 5.31
C GLY A 172 -1.68 2.20 5.29
N GLU A 173 -1.74 0.87 5.22
CA GLU A 173 -0.56 0.00 5.09
C GLU A 173 -0.24 -0.39 3.63
N MET A 174 -0.73 0.39 2.65
CA MET A 174 -0.65 0.03 1.23
C MET A 174 0.71 0.23 0.56
N HIS A 175 1.75 0.67 1.29
CA HIS A 175 3.10 0.86 0.74
C HIS A 175 3.68 -0.41 0.07
N ARG A 176 3.28 -1.60 0.51
CA ARG A 176 3.69 -2.89 -0.09
C ARG A 176 3.03 -3.18 -1.41
N TYR A 177 1.88 -2.57 -1.65
CA TYR A 177 1.00 -2.85 -2.77
C TYR A 177 1.06 -1.79 -3.87
N ILE A 178 2.02 -0.87 -3.78
CA ILE A 178 2.22 0.14 -4.83
C ILE A 178 2.27 -0.49 -6.23
N PRO A 179 2.91 -1.65 -6.47
CA PRO A 179 2.85 -2.29 -7.78
C PRO A 179 1.43 -2.69 -8.21
N VAL A 180 0.59 -3.15 -7.27
CA VAL A 180 -0.81 -3.50 -7.54
C VAL A 180 -1.63 -2.25 -7.82
N LEU A 181 -1.43 -1.18 -7.04
CA LEU A 181 -2.10 0.10 -7.24
C LEU A 181 -1.72 0.71 -8.60
N ALA A 182 -0.45 0.63 -8.99
CA ALA A 182 0.04 1.07 -10.29
C ALA A 182 -0.65 0.29 -11.43
N LYS A 183 -0.73 -1.03 -11.33
CA LYS A 183 -1.45 -1.86 -12.31
C LYS A 183 -2.93 -1.48 -12.41
N ASN A 184 -3.60 -1.27 -11.29
CA ASN A 184 -5.01 -0.85 -11.24
C ASN A 184 -5.23 0.55 -11.82
N ALA A 185 -4.20 1.42 -11.79
CA ALA A 185 -4.20 2.74 -12.42
C ALA A 185 -3.88 2.68 -13.93
N GLY A 186 -3.60 1.48 -14.49
CA GLY A 186 -3.35 1.28 -15.92
C GLY A 186 -1.90 1.13 -16.32
N PHE A 187 -0.95 1.18 -15.39
CA PHE A 187 0.48 0.98 -15.64
C PHE A 187 0.79 -0.52 -15.66
N ASN A 188 1.05 -1.08 -16.84
CA ASN A 188 1.16 -2.53 -17.03
C ASN A 188 2.61 -3.02 -17.17
N ARG A 189 3.57 -2.14 -17.46
CA ARG A 189 4.98 -2.50 -17.64
C ARG A 189 5.69 -2.53 -16.29
N ILE A 190 5.33 -3.51 -15.46
CA ILE A 190 5.84 -3.71 -14.10
C ILE A 190 6.74 -4.94 -14.09
N THR A 191 7.95 -4.78 -13.56
CA THR A 191 8.95 -5.86 -13.45
C THR A 191 9.69 -5.81 -12.12
N GLU A 192 10.62 -6.74 -11.92
CA GLU A 192 11.51 -6.76 -10.77
C GLU A 192 12.97 -6.94 -11.18
N LYS A 193 13.87 -6.49 -10.33
CA LYS A 193 15.32 -6.64 -10.44
C LYS A 193 15.87 -7.29 -9.19
N VAL A 194 16.69 -8.32 -9.33
CA VAL A 194 17.45 -8.85 -8.19
C VAL A 194 18.38 -7.76 -7.69
N VAL A 195 18.26 -7.40 -6.42
CA VAL A 195 19.05 -6.34 -5.78
C VAL A 195 19.88 -6.89 -4.63
N GLN A 196 21.02 -6.24 -4.37
CA GLN A 196 21.86 -6.57 -3.24
C GLN A 196 21.18 -6.13 -1.94
N HIS A 197 21.19 -7.00 -0.94
CA HIS A 197 20.67 -6.73 0.39
C HIS A 197 21.79 -6.91 1.42
N GLN A 198 21.95 -5.94 2.31
CA GLN A 198 22.94 -5.97 3.37
C GLN A 198 22.30 -6.29 4.73
N ALA A 199 23.09 -6.83 5.64
CA ALA A 199 22.64 -6.98 7.02
C ALA A 199 22.44 -5.59 7.64
N ARG A 200 21.41 -5.43 8.48
CA ARG A 200 21.17 -4.18 9.20
C ARG A 200 22.37 -3.83 10.09
N LYS A 201 22.88 -2.60 9.95
CA LYS A 201 24.04 -2.11 10.69
C LYS A 201 23.65 -1.41 11.98
N TYR A 202 22.55 -0.66 11.98
CA TYR A 202 22.06 0.15 13.10
C TYR A 202 20.63 -0.21 13.48
N GLY A 203 20.26 0.06 14.76
CA GLY A 203 18.90 -0.07 15.25
C GLY A 203 18.42 -1.50 15.55
N VAL A 204 17.27 -1.61 16.20
CA VAL A 204 16.66 -2.89 16.62
C VAL A 204 15.44 -3.18 15.76
N THR A 205 15.27 -4.45 15.40
CA THR A 205 14.10 -4.88 14.60
C THR A 205 12.80 -4.77 15.40
N LYS A 206 11.94 -3.82 15.06
CA LYS A 206 10.62 -3.59 15.70
C LYS A 206 9.54 -4.54 15.15
N PHE A 207 9.75 -5.86 15.15
CA PHE A 207 8.80 -6.82 14.59
C PHE A 207 7.94 -7.49 15.68
N GLY A 208 6.61 -7.28 15.65
CA GLY A 208 5.62 -7.93 16.51
C GLY A 208 4.64 -8.84 15.74
N MET A 209 3.95 -9.74 16.47
CA MET A 209 2.94 -10.69 15.95
C MET A 209 1.73 -9.97 15.30
N SER A 210 1.38 -8.77 15.74
CA SER A 210 0.31 -7.92 15.18
C SER A 210 0.47 -7.65 13.68
N ARG A 211 1.71 -7.61 13.19
CA ARG A 211 2.01 -7.40 11.77
C ARG A 211 1.56 -8.55 10.86
N PHE A 212 1.47 -9.77 11.40
CA PHE A 212 0.98 -10.92 10.66
C PHE A 212 -0.53 -10.83 10.43
N ILE A 213 -1.28 -10.49 11.47
CA ILE A 213 -2.74 -10.31 11.40
C ILE A 213 -3.07 -9.14 10.47
N ASN A 214 -2.37 -8.01 10.63
CA ASN A 214 -2.55 -6.84 9.77
C ASN A 214 -2.22 -7.15 8.31
N GLY A 215 -1.13 -7.88 8.04
CA GLY A 215 -0.77 -8.29 6.68
C GLY A 215 -1.82 -9.19 6.01
N PHE A 216 -2.49 -10.05 6.77
CA PHE A 216 -3.58 -10.88 6.25
C PHE A 216 -4.84 -10.04 5.96
N LEU A 217 -5.21 -9.13 6.86
CA LEU A 217 -6.32 -8.20 6.67
C LEU A 217 -6.06 -7.26 5.47
N ASP A 218 -4.83 -6.81 5.30
CA ASP A 218 -4.42 -6.02 4.15
C ASP A 218 -4.59 -6.77 2.83
N LEU A 219 -4.27 -8.07 2.80
CA LEU A 219 -4.49 -8.92 1.62
C LEU A 219 -5.96 -9.01 1.24
N ILE A 220 -6.83 -9.25 2.23
CA ILE A 220 -8.29 -9.29 2.01
C ILE A 220 -8.75 -7.92 1.48
N THR A 221 -8.32 -6.85 2.13
CA THR A 221 -8.70 -5.47 1.74
C THR A 221 -8.28 -5.16 0.30
N ILE A 222 -7.05 -5.52 -0.08
CA ILE A 222 -6.56 -5.24 -1.43
C ILE A 222 -7.23 -6.14 -2.48
N SER A 223 -7.40 -7.44 -2.16
CA SER A 223 -8.16 -8.33 -3.03
C SER A 223 -9.56 -7.76 -3.30
N PHE A 224 -10.19 -7.30 -2.24
CA PHE A 224 -11.51 -6.67 -2.31
C PHE A 224 -11.49 -5.37 -3.10
N LEU A 225 -10.58 -4.44 -2.77
CA LEU A 225 -10.45 -3.16 -3.47
C LEU A 225 -10.04 -3.32 -4.94
N SER A 226 -9.21 -4.32 -5.28
CA SER A 226 -8.82 -4.58 -6.67
C SER A 226 -10.00 -5.03 -7.53
N HIS A 227 -10.90 -5.85 -6.98
CA HIS A 227 -12.04 -6.39 -7.72
C HIS A 227 -13.29 -5.49 -7.61
N PHE A 228 -13.55 -4.92 -6.45
CA PHE A 228 -14.80 -4.23 -6.13
C PHE A 228 -14.63 -2.76 -5.73
N GLY A 229 -13.39 -2.29 -5.54
CA GLY A 229 -13.11 -0.94 -5.02
C GLY A 229 -13.59 0.20 -5.89
N LYS A 230 -13.90 -0.04 -7.16
CA LYS A 230 -14.48 0.96 -8.07
C LYS A 230 -16.02 0.97 -8.06
N ARG A 231 -16.67 -0.14 -7.69
CA ARG A 231 -18.14 -0.31 -7.75
C ARG A 231 -18.63 -1.31 -6.69
N PRO A 232 -18.56 -1.00 -5.39
CA PRO A 232 -18.97 -1.92 -4.32
C PRO A 232 -20.46 -2.29 -4.42
N MET A 233 -21.31 -1.39 -4.93
CA MET A 233 -22.72 -1.64 -5.14
C MET A 233 -22.99 -2.81 -6.09
N HIS A 234 -22.15 -3.02 -7.11
CA HIS A 234 -22.34 -4.13 -8.07
C HIS A 234 -22.16 -5.49 -7.41
N PHE A 235 -21.27 -5.62 -6.44
CA PHE A 235 -21.07 -6.88 -5.73
C PHE A 235 -22.05 -7.07 -4.57
N PHE A 236 -22.04 -6.16 -3.61
CA PHE A 236 -22.88 -6.27 -2.42
C PHE A 236 -24.36 -6.09 -2.74
N GLY A 237 -24.68 -5.17 -3.66
CA GLY A 237 -26.06 -4.96 -4.09
C GLY A 237 -26.63 -6.16 -4.83
N ALA A 238 -25.89 -6.73 -5.80
CA ALA A 238 -26.33 -7.92 -6.52
C ALA A 238 -26.51 -9.13 -5.59
N LEU A 239 -25.54 -9.38 -4.70
CA LEU A 239 -25.60 -10.46 -3.71
C LEU A 239 -26.78 -10.22 -2.73
N GLY A 240 -26.97 -8.99 -2.28
CA GLY A 240 -28.05 -8.59 -1.40
C GLY A 240 -29.42 -8.82 -2.00
N VAL A 241 -29.63 -8.38 -3.25
CA VAL A 241 -30.87 -8.60 -4.00
C VAL A 241 -31.13 -10.09 -4.19
N LEU A 242 -30.12 -10.85 -4.59
CA LEU A 242 -30.26 -12.31 -4.79
C LEU A 242 -30.69 -13.00 -3.49
N MET A 243 -30.01 -12.74 -2.37
CA MET A 243 -30.35 -13.33 -1.06
C MET A 243 -31.74 -12.91 -0.60
N PHE A 244 -32.12 -11.64 -0.79
CA PHE A 244 -33.45 -11.17 -0.45
C PHE A 244 -34.54 -11.93 -1.22
N PHE A 245 -34.39 -12.07 -2.53
CA PHE A 245 -35.37 -12.80 -3.36
C PHE A 245 -35.42 -14.29 -3.05
N ILE A 246 -34.29 -14.94 -2.77
CA ILE A 246 -34.28 -16.35 -2.34
C ILE A 246 -35.07 -16.50 -1.04
N GLY A 247 -34.81 -15.69 -0.03
CA GLY A 247 -35.53 -15.73 1.24
C GLY A 247 -37.00 -15.39 1.08
N PHE A 248 -37.34 -14.40 0.25
CA PHE A 248 -38.72 -14.01 -0.05
C PHE A 248 -39.50 -15.14 -0.73
N LEU A 249 -38.96 -15.72 -1.80
CA LEU A 249 -39.61 -16.82 -2.52
C LEU A 249 -39.82 -18.03 -1.62
N PHE A 250 -38.82 -18.34 -0.74
CA PHE A 250 -38.98 -19.44 0.17
C PHE A 250 -39.99 -19.15 1.28
N SER A 251 -40.06 -17.93 1.82
CA SER A 251 -41.13 -17.51 2.75
C SER A 251 -42.53 -17.54 2.08
N ALA A 252 -42.62 -17.05 0.85
CA ALA A 252 -43.86 -17.11 0.07
C ALA A 252 -44.35 -18.56 -0.18
N TYR A 253 -43.39 -19.46 -0.51
CA TYR A 253 -43.71 -20.89 -0.67
C TYR A 253 -44.27 -21.49 0.66
N LEU A 254 -43.65 -21.22 1.79
CA LEU A 254 -44.15 -21.69 3.09
C LEU A 254 -45.51 -21.10 3.45
N GLY A 255 -45.80 -19.85 3.04
CA GLY A 255 -47.08 -19.19 3.19
C GLY A 255 -48.15 -19.86 2.33
N ILE A 256 -47.89 -20.11 1.06
CA ILE A 256 -48.79 -20.80 0.12
C ILE A 256 -49.07 -22.23 0.59
N ASP A 257 -48.02 -22.98 1.01
CA ASP A 257 -48.15 -24.31 1.58
C ASP A 257 -49.13 -24.33 2.77
N LYS A 258 -48.99 -23.38 3.68
CA LYS A 258 -49.83 -23.29 4.87
C LYS A 258 -51.28 -22.89 4.58
N LEU A 259 -51.49 -21.98 3.60
CA LEU A 259 -52.83 -21.43 3.29
C LEU A 259 -53.63 -22.33 2.36
N PHE A 260 -52.98 -22.97 1.40
CA PHE A 260 -53.71 -23.66 0.31
C PHE A 260 -53.42 -25.17 0.26
N ILE A 261 -52.24 -25.65 0.64
CA ILE A 261 -51.86 -27.05 0.47
C ILE A 261 -52.08 -27.81 1.78
N ASN A 262 -51.55 -27.32 2.92
CA ASN A 262 -51.61 -27.97 4.22
C ASN A 262 -52.19 -27.02 5.31
N PRO A 263 -53.48 -26.64 5.27
CA PRO A 263 -54.06 -25.69 6.23
C PRO A 263 -54.01 -26.15 7.67
N ASN A 264 -54.11 -27.48 7.93
CA ASN A 264 -54.06 -28.10 9.23
C ASN A 264 -52.65 -28.51 9.67
N GLY A 265 -51.61 -28.21 8.86
CA GLY A 265 -50.25 -28.52 9.18
C GLY A 265 -49.66 -27.60 10.28
N ARG A 266 -48.36 -27.79 10.63
CA ARG A 266 -47.65 -26.97 11.62
C ARG A 266 -47.75 -25.48 11.27
N LEU A 267 -47.80 -24.62 12.28
CA LEU A 267 -47.73 -23.17 12.07
C LEU A 267 -46.42 -22.79 11.36
N ILE A 268 -46.46 -21.71 10.58
CA ILE A 268 -45.26 -21.22 9.87
C ILE A 268 -44.14 -20.89 10.89
N ALA A 269 -44.50 -20.30 12.03
CA ALA A 269 -43.58 -19.98 13.10
C ALA A 269 -42.91 -21.20 13.76
N ASP A 270 -43.54 -22.39 13.70
CA ASP A 270 -42.97 -23.63 14.25
C ASP A 270 -42.02 -24.33 13.27
N ARG A 271 -41.83 -23.78 12.09
CA ARG A 271 -40.96 -24.32 11.06
C ARG A 271 -39.60 -23.62 11.06
N PRO A 272 -38.50 -24.30 11.39
CA PRO A 272 -37.14 -23.69 11.39
C PRO A 272 -36.80 -23.06 10.06
N GLN A 273 -37.30 -23.58 8.96
CA GLN A 273 -37.09 -23.09 7.61
C GLN A 273 -37.59 -21.65 7.40
N PHE A 274 -38.63 -21.23 8.10
CA PHE A 274 -39.15 -19.85 8.05
C PHE A 274 -38.11 -18.86 8.62
N TYR A 275 -37.48 -19.20 9.72
CA TYR A 275 -36.44 -18.35 10.31
C TYR A 275 -35.19 -18.26 9.43
N LEU A 276 -34.82 -19.35 8.74
CA LEU A 276 -33.73 -19.32 7.76
C LEU A 276 -34.07 -18.38 6.59
N ALA A 277 -35.30 -18.45 6.06
CA ALA A 277 -35.75 -17.57 5.00
C ALA A 277 -35.73 -16.09 5.42
N LEU A 278 -36.28 -15.79 6.62
CA LEU A 278 -36.29 -14.45 7.19
C LEU A 278 -34.86 -13.90 7.42
N THR A 279 -33.98 -14.71 7.99
CA THR A 279 -32.58 -14.35 8.22
C THR A 279 -31.88 -14.07 6.90
N THR A 280 -32.13 -14.89 5.85
CA THR A 280 -31.55 -14.68 4.51
C THR A 280 -32.01 -13.36 3.89
N MET A 281 -33.28 -12.98 4.05
CA MET A 281 -33.81 -11.67 3.62
C MET A 281 -33.14 -10.51 4.36
N LEU A 282 -33.00 -10.63 5.69
CA LEU A 282 -32.36 -9.60 6.52
C LEU A 282 -30.88 -9.39 6.13
N ILE A 283 -30.12 -10.48 5.97
CA ILE A 283 -28.72 -10.42 5.53
C ILE A 283 -28.65 -9.83 4.11
N GLY A 284 -29.56 -10.21 3.21
CA GLY A 284 -29.63 -9.62 1.87
C GLY A 284 -29.83 -8.11 1.89
N THR A 285 -30.76 -7.64 2.72
CA THR A 285 -30.98 -6.19 2.91
C THR A 285 -29.75 -5.49 3.46
N GLN A 286 -29.06 -6.11 4.43
CA GLN A 286 -27.81 -5.55 4.99
C GLN A 286 -26.69 -5.44 3.95
N PHE A 287 -26.51 -6.46 3.11
CA PHE A 287 -25.54 -6.40 2.02
C PHE A 287 -25.89 -5.31 1.00
N PHE A 288 -27.15 -5.14 0.66
CA PHE A 288 -27.58 -4.06 -0.23
C PHE A 288 -27.24 -2.68 0.33
N ILE A 289 -27.58 -2.44 1.62
CA ILE A 289 -27.27 -1.18 2.31
C ILE A 289 -25.73 -0.97 2.39
N ALA A 290 -24.98 -2.01 2.71
CA ALA A 290 -23.50 -1.92 2.78
C ALA A 290 -22.91 -1.54 1.41
N GLY A 291 -23.40 -2.11 0.32
CA GLY A 291 -22.99 -1.75 -1.04
C GLY A 291 -23.30 -0.30 -1.39
N PHE A 292 -24.49 0.17 -1.04
CA PHE A 292 -24.93 1.55 -1.26
C PHE A 292 -24.11 2.56 -0.46
N LEU A 293 -23.85 2.29 0.84
CA LEU A 293 -23.00 3.13 1.68
C LEU A 293 -21.55 3.16 1.15
N GLY A 294 -21.01 2.00 0.75
CA GLY A 294 -19.70 1.92 0.13
C GLY A 294 -19.58 2.79 -1.12
N GLU A 295 -20.57 2.81 -1.97
CA GLU A 295 -20.63 3.66 -3.19
C GLU A 295 -20.66 5.14 -2.84
N ILE A 296 -21.45 5.55 -1.83
CA ILE A 296 -21.51 6.93 -1.36
C ILE A 296 -20.16 7.38 -0.80
N ILE A 297 -19.56 6.57 0.09
CA ILE A 297 -18.25 6.89 0.71
C ILE A 297 -17.17 7.09 -0.37
N LEU A 298 -17.16 6.26 -1.40
CA LEU A 298 -16.20 6.40 -2.51
C LEU A 298 -16.40 7.69 -3.30
N LYS A 299 -17.66 8.10 -3.53
CA LYS A 299 -17.98 9.36 -4.24
C LYS A 299 -17.73 10.61 -3.41
N THR A 300 -17.85 10.52 -2.09
CA THR A 300 -17.68 11.65 -1.17
C THR A 300 -16.23 11.85 -0.71
N LYS A 301 -15.32 10.93 -1.06
CA LYS A 301 -13.92 10.97 -0.66
C LYS A 301 -13.19 12.14 -1.31
N ASN A 302 -13.29 13.32 -0.67
CA ASN A 302 -12.43 14.45 -0.96
C ASN A 302 -10.99 14.13 -0.53
N ASN A 303 -10.02 14.63 -1.28
CA ASN A 303 -8.58 14.50 -1.04
C ASN A 303 -8.13 15.27 0.22
N GLU A 304 -8.63 14.94 1.40
CA GLU A 304 -8.08 15.45 2.63
C GLU A 304 -6.72 14.83 2.91
N GLU A 305 -5.72 15.67 3.13
CA GLU A 305 -4.39 15.21 3.51
C GLU A 305 -4.45 14.50 4.86
N ARG A 306 -4.10 13.22 4.88
CA ARG A 306 -4.18 12.35 6.06
C ARG A 306 -3.02 12.52 7.03
N TYR A 307 -2.19 13.55 6.84
CA TYR A 307 -1.03 13.88 7.68
C TYR A 307 -0.90 15.39 7.85
N LYS A 308 -0.25 15.81 8.92
CA LYS A 308 0.10 17.21 9.16
C LYS A 308 1.61 17.35 9.13
N ILE A 309 2.12 18.21 8.25
CA ILE A 309 3.52 18.58 8.18
C ILE A 309 3.80 19.58 9.28
N SER A 310 4.83 19.34 10.09
CA SER A 310 5.27 20.29 11.13
C SER A 310 6.37 21.22 10.61
N GLU A 311 7.29 20.70 9.81
CA GLU A 311 8.45 21.45 9.31
C GLU A 311 8.84 20.99 7.90
N LEU A 312 9.39 21.94 7.09
CA LEU A 312 9.95 21.69 5.77
C LEU A 312 11.34 22.32 5.70
N VAL A 313 12.29 21.59 5.11
CA VAL A 313 13.65 22.10 4.83
C VAL A 313 13.88 22.04 3.32
N ASN A 314 14.32 23.16 2.72
CA ASN A 314 14.51 23.34 1.28
C ASN A 314 13.26 22.98 0.44
N GLY A 315 12.09 22.98 1.06
CA GLY A 315 10.80 22.73 0.42
C GLY A 315 10.20 23.99 -0.19
N LYS A 316 9.58 23.88 -1.37
CA LYS A 316 8.70 24.93 -1.87
C LYS A 316 7.39 24.86 -1.06
N ASN A 317 7.00 25.95 -0.40
CA ASN A 317 5.66 26.06 0.18
C ASN A 317 4.64 25.88 -0.97
N SER A 318 3.94 24.77 -1.01
CA SER A 318 2.72 24.68 -1.81
C SER A 318 1.67 25.57 -1.14
N LYS A 319 1.39 26.71 -1.79
CA LYS A 319 0.21 27.54 -1.45
C LYS A 319 -1.05 26.78 -1.77
#